data_aa75242a6d771b57beb7217126bb6754
#
_entry.id   aa75242a6d771b57beb7217126bb6754
#
_cell.length_a   1.000
_cell.length_b   1.000
_cell.length_c   1.000
_cell.angle_alpha   90.00
_cell.angle_beta   90.00
_cell.angle_gamma   90.00
#
_symmetry.space_group_name_H-M   'P 1'
#
loop_
_entity.id
_entity.type
_entity.pdbx_description
1 polymer ?
#
loop_
_entity_poly.entity_id
_entity_poly.type
_entity_poly.pdbx_seq_one_letter_code
_entity_poly.pdbx_strand_id
1 'polypeptide(L)'
;PLPVDCGESGSTLRFLIPLYAARGIPAVFTGHGRLPERPLGVYADCLPPHGVTLSAASGLPLTVTGRLTGGDFALPGDVSSQFITGLLFALPLCREDSRIRLTTPLESAGYVDMTLQVLRQAGIRVEPLEDGWFIPGSQTYRPLDTAVESDWSQAAFLLAAGALGGEVTLTGLNPASAQGDREALSLFRRFGAAVEEAPGRIVCRKAPLHGIDIDAAQIPDLVPVLAVTAALADGVTHITGAARLRLKESDRLAAVADGIRRLGGRVEERSFFEVAKRDFENRQAVNF
;
A
#
# COMPACT_ATOMS: atom_id res chain seq x y z
N PRO A 1 -2.48 15.93 26.31
CA PRO A 1 -2.35 15.03 25.16
C PRO A 1 -0.88 14.61 24.96
N LEU A 2 -0.64 13.33 24.63
CA LEU A 2 0.70 12.85 24.31
C LEU A 2 1.12 13.30 22.91
N PRO A 3 2.34 13.81 22.72
CA PRO A 3 2.84 14.12 21.38
C PRO A 3 3.20 12.82 20.64
N VAL A 4 2.78 12.71 19.38
CA VAL A 4 3.07 11.59 18.47
C VAL A 4 3.58 12.17 17.16
N ASP A 5 4.88 12.09 16.93
CA ASP A 5 5.45 12.47 15.64
C ASP A 5 5.39 11.30 14.66
N CYS A 6 4.67 11.50 13.57
CA CYS A 6 4.49 10.51 12.51
C CYS A 6 5.51 10.63 11.38
N GLY A 7 6.42 11.62 11.42
CA GLY A 7 7.32 11.91 10.31
C GLY A 7 6.55 12.16 9.01
N GLU A 8 6.82 11.36 7.99
CA GLU A 8 6.04 11.35 6.73
C GLU A 8 5.14 10.12 6.60
N SER A 9 5.03 9.29 7.66
CA SER A 9 4.37 8.00 7.60
C SER A 9 2.84 8.10 7.74
N GLY A 10 2.13 7.88 6.64
CA GLY A 10 0.67 7.74 6.65
C GLY A 10 0.18 6.52 7.43
N SER A 11 0.94 5.43 7.47
CA SER A 11 0.59 4.24 8.26
C SER A 11 0.65 4.54 9.76
N THR A 12 1.74 5.15 10.23
CA THR A 12 1.88 5.55 11.65
C THR A 12 0.69 6.42 12.06
N LEU A 13 0.38 7.45 11.27
CA LEU A 13 -0.74 8.35 11.58
C LEU A 13 -2.07 7.60 11.62
N ARG A 14 -2.42 6.87 10.57
CA ARG A 14 -3.74 6.24 10.45
C ARG A 14 -3.92 5.03 11.35
N PHE A 15 -2.87 4.32 11.72
CA PHE A 15 -2.97 3.19 12.65
C PHE A 15 -3.09 3.66 14.10
N LEU A 16 -2.33 4.69 14.47
CA LEU A 16 -2.28 5.14 15.86
C LEU A 16 -3.49 5.98 16.26
N ILE A 17 -4.11 6.75 15.37
CA ILE A 17 -5.30 7.54 15.69
C ILE A 17 -6.38 6.69 16.39
N PRO A 18 -6.93 5.63 15.77
CA PRO A 18 -7.97 4.84 16.41
C PRO A 18 -7.45 4.01 17.60
N LEU A 19 -6.18 3.60 17.61
CA LEU A 19 -5.59 2.88 18.75
C LEU A 19 -5.51 3.74 20.01
N TYR A 20 -5.05 4.99 19.90
CA TYR A 20 -5.03 5.93 21.02
C TYR A 20 -6.45 6.24 21.50
N ALA A 21 -7.38 6.42 20.57
CA ALA A 21 -8.80 6.62 20.89
C ALA A 21 -9.41 5.40 21.60
N ALA A 22 -9.15 4.17 21.16
CA ALA A 22 -9.65 2.96 21.81
C ALA A 22 -9.14 2.83 23.26
N ARG A 23 -7.91 3.29 23.51
CA ARG A 23 -7.33 3.34 24.85
C ARG A 23 -7.80 4.56 25.67
N GLY A 24 -8.52 5.51 25.06
CA GLY A 24 -8.91 6.75 25.69
C GLY A 24 -7.72 7.66 26.06
N ILE A 25 -6.64 7.57 25.30
CA ILE A 25 -5.41 8.36 25.50
C ILE A 25 -5.46 9.58 24.57
N PRO A 26 -5.59 10.80 25.11
CA PRO A 26 -5.52 12.01 24.30
C PRO A 26 -4.13 12.18 23.68
N ALA A 27 -4.08 12.47 22.37
CA ALA A 27 -2.82 12.63 21.64
C ALA A 27 -2.85 13.81 20.68
N VAL A 28 -1.67 14.38 20.41
CA VAL A 28 -1.43 15.36 19.35
C VAL A 28 -0.51 14.73 18.32
N PHE A 29 -1.04 14.47 17.15
CA PHE A 29 -0.31 13.92 16.01
C PHE A 29 0.32 15.05 15.22
N THR A 30 1.61 14.91 14.93
CA THR A 30 2.39 15.81 14.08
C THR A 30 3.05 15.04 12.95
N GLY A 31 3.54 15.76 11.96
CA GLY A 31 4.26 15.19 10.83
C GLY A 31 4.68 16.28 9.87
N HIS A 32 5.48 15.93 8.89
CA HIS A 32 6.04 16.86 7.90
C HIS A 32 5.91 16.31 6.46
N GLY A 33 6.59 16.98 5.51
CA GLY A 33 6.47 16.66 4.09
C GLY A 33 5.03 16.85 3.61
N ARG A 34 4.52 15.90 2.85
CA ARG A 34 3.13 15.90 2.38
C ARG A 34 2.14 15.24 3.33
N LEU A 35 2.58 14.71 4.48
CA LEU A 35 1.66 14.05 5.40
C LEU A 35 0.49 14.93 5.86
N PRO A 36 0.68 16.24 6.15
CA PRO A 36 -0.42 17.14 6.50
C PRO A 36 -1.48 17.31 5.41
N GLU A 37 -1.12 17.12 4.14
CA GLU A 37 -2.02 17.25 2.99
C GLU A 37 -2.77 15.95 2.66
N ARG A 38 -2.33 14.82 3.23
CA ARG A 38 -2.94 13.53 2.93
C ARG A 38 -4.32 13.41 3.57
N PRO A 39 -5.30 12.79 2.86
CA PRO A 39 -6.68 12.74 3.33
C PRO A 39 -6.81 12.03 4.68
N LEU A 40 -7.58 12.66 5.60
CA LEU A 40 -8.03 12.12 6.88
C LEU A 40 -9.55 12.12 7.00
N GLY A 41 -10.28 12.61 5.99
CA GLY A 41 -11.72 12.73 5.97
C GLY A 41 -12.46 11.45 6.39
N VAL A 42 -11.96 10.29 5.99
CA VAL A 42 -12.56 8.99 6.38
C VAL A 42 -12.69 8.87 7.90
N TYR A 43 -11.64 9.25 8.66
CA TYR A 43 -11.72 9.25 10.12
C TYR A 43 -12.52 10.41 10.69
N ALA A 44 -12.49 11.58 10.03
CA ALA A 44 -13.30 12.71 10.43
C ALA A 44 -14.79 12.41 10.32
N ASP A 45 -15.19 11.53 9.41
CA ASP A 45 -16.58 11.12 9.23
C ASP A 45 -16.97 9.96 10.15
N CYS A 46 -16.12 8.94 10.29
CA CYS A 46 -16.51 7.70 10.95
C CYS A 46 -16.19 7.64 12.47
N LEU A 47 -15.23 8.40 13.00
CA LEU A 47 -14.87 8.32 14.42
C LEU A 47 -15.73 9.18 15.36
N PRO A 48 -16.19 10.40 15.01
CA PRO A 48 -16.96 11.22 15.93
C PRO A 48 -18.27 10.60 16.43
N PRO A 49 -19.06 9.86 15.62
CA PRO A 49 -20.25 9.17 16.13
C PRO A 49 -19.95 8.13 17.21
N HIS A 50 -18.69 7.68 17.31
CA HIS A 50 -18.21 6.67 18.24
C HIS A 50 -17.37 7.25 19.40
N GLY A 51 -17.64 8.49 19.79
CA GLY A 51 -17.07 9.10 21.00
C GLY A 51 -15.68 9.70 20.87
N VAL A 52 -15.16 9.86 19.65
CA VAL A 52 -13.86 10.47 19.38
C VAL A 52 -14.03 11.90 18.88
N THR A 53 -13.22 12.82 19.40
CA THR A 53 -13.16 14.20 18.93
C THR A 53 -11.83 14.44 18.22
N LEU A 54 -11.91 14.96 17.00
CA LEU A 54 -10.79 15.40 16.19
C LEU A 54 -10.78 16.92 16.13
N SER A 55 -9.63 17.57 16.34
CA SER A 55 -9.53 19.04 16.30
C SER A 55 -9.75 19.64 14.90
N ALA A 56 -9.61 18.83 13.85
CA ALA A 56 -9.83 19.21 12.47
C ALA A 56 -10.19 17.98 11.63
N ALA A 57 -10.84 18.19 10.48
CA ALA A 57 -11.16 17.14 9.51
C ALA A 57 -9.94 16.74 8.63
N SER A 58 -8.90 17.58 8.60
CA SER A 58 -7.69 17.38 7.81
C SER A 58 -6.54 18.21 8.37
N GLY A 59 -5.33 17.89 7.97
CA GLY A 59 -4.13 18.63 8.36
C GLY A 59 -3.49 18.13 9.66
N LEU A 60 -2.28 18.62 9.90
CA LEU A 60 -1.51 18.41 11.11
C LEU A 60 -0.99 19.78 11.62
N PRO A 61 -0.85 19.99 12.94
CA PRO A 61 -1.10 19.04 14.02
C PRO A 61 -2.57 18.69 14.21
N LEU A 62 -2.85 17.42 14.52
CA LEU A 62 -4.19 16.92 14.79
C LEU A 62 -4.30 16.47 16.26
N THR A 63 -5.19 17.07 17.01
CA THR A 63 -5.50 16.61 18.37
C THR A 63 -6.65 15.62 18.32
N VAL A 64 -6.46 14.48 18.97
CA VAL A 64 -7.45 13.40 19.11
C VAL A 64 -7.75 13.23 20.58
N THR A 65 -9.03 13.30 20.95
CA THR A 65 -9.53 13.13 22.34
C THR A 65 -10.79 12.28 22.35
N GLY A 66 -11.26 11.94 23.54
CA GLY A 66 -12.39 11.06 23.73
C GLY A 66 -11.96 9.59 23.80
N ARG A 67 -12.95 8.68 23.75
CA ARG A 67 -12.71 7.25 23.79
C ARG A 67 -13.56 6.56 22.73
N LEU A 68 -12.91 5.80 21.88
CA LEU A 68 -13.59 5.03 20.82
C LEU A 68 -14.48 3.96 21.45
N THR A 69 -15.74 3.94 21.07
CA THR A 69 -16.72 2.88 21.37
C THR A 69 -16.89 2.01 20.13
N GLY A 70 -17.36 0.75 20.34
CA GLY A 70 -17.77 -0.12 19.25
C GLY A 70 -19.00 0.38 18.51
N GLY A 71 -19.44 -0.38 17.51
CA GLY A 71 -20.62 -0.08 16.69
C GLY A 71 -20.38 -0.27 15.19
N ASP A 72 -21.22 0.37 14.38
CA ASP A 72 -21.19 0.26 12.92
C ASP A 72 -20.38 1.36 12.27
N PHE A 73 -19.29 0.98 11.59
CA PHE A 73 -18.37 1.86 10.88
C PHE A 73 -18.56 1.68 9.36
N ALA A 74 -19.10 2.68 8.68
CA ALA A 74 -19.20 2.70 7.23
C ALA A 74 -18.09 3.56 6.64
N LEU A 75 -17.25 2.99 5.76
CA LEU A 75 -16.15 3.72 5.14
C LEU A 75 -15.84 3.21 3.72
N PRO A 76 -15.25 4.07 2.86
CA PRO A 76 -14.87 3.67 1.51
C PRO A 76 -13.67 2.71 1.52
N GLY A 77 -13.72 1.69 0.66
CA GLY A 77 -12.64 0.71 0.46
C GLY A 77 -11.56 1.14 -0.52
N ASP A 78 -11.79 2.20 -1.30
CA ASP A 78 -10.96 2.65 -2.42
C ASP A 78 -10.10 3.88 -2.14
N VAL A 79 -10.19 4.48 -0.94
CA VAL A 79 -9.34 5.63 -0.56
C VAL A 79 -7.98 5.18 -0.04
N SER A 80 -7.99 4.36 1.00
CA SER A 80 -6.76 3.75 1.54
C SER A 80 -7.10 2.61 2.52
N SER A 81 -6.50 1.44 2.31
CA SER A 81 -6.57 0.30 3.23
C SER A 81 -6.08 0.62 4.65
N GLN A 82 -5.26 1.66 4.82
CA GLN A 82 -4.73 2.06 6.13
C GLN A 82 -5.82 2.50 7.12
N PHE A 83 -6.94 3.06 6.65
CA PHE A 83 -8.07 3.39 7.52
C PHE A 83 -8.74 2.13 8.08
N ILE A 84 -8.92 1.13 7.22
CA ILE A 84 -9.49 -0.18 7.61
C ILE A 84 -8.54 -0.87 8.59
N THR A 85 -7.25 -0.94 8.27
CA THR A 85 -6.22 -1.55 9.14
C THR A 85 -6.18 -0.88 10.51
N GLY A 86 -6.23 0.46 10.58
CA GLY A 86 -6.25 1.17 11.85
C GLY A 86 -7.46 0.82 12.71
N LEU A 87 -8.66 0.74 12.12
CA LEU A 87 -9.86 0.29 12.82
C LEU A 87 -9.77 -1.18 13.25
N LEU A 88 -9.28 -2.07 12.39
CA LEU A 88 -9.07 -3.48 12.73
C LEU A 88 -8.13 -3.67 13.91
N PHE A 89 -7.13 -2.79 14.09
CA PHE A 89 -6.25 -2.81 15.26
C PHE A 89 -6.95 -2.27 16.53
N ALA A 90 -7.85 -1.32 16.40
CA ALA A 90 -8.43 -0.60 17.52
C ALA A 90 -9.71 -1.23 18.07
N LEU A 91 -10.62 -1.66 17.18
CA LEU A 91 -11.96 -2.13 17.54
C LEU A 91 -11.97 -3.36 18.45
N PRO A 92 -11.04 -4.33 18.35
CA PRO A 92 -10.98 -5.43 19.30
C PRO A 92 -10.80 -4.98 20.76
N LEU A 93 -10.22 -3.79 20.99
CA LEU A 93 -9.98 -3.22 22.32
C LEU A 93 -11.20 -2.48 22.89
N CYS A 94 -12.21 -2.18 22.07
CA CYS A 94 -13.45 -1.58 22.51
C CYS A 94 -14.27 -2.59 23.33
N ARG A 95 -15.19 -2.10 24.17
CA ARG A 95 -16.04 -2.98 24.98
C ARG A 95 -17.11 -3.65 24.15
N GLU A 96 -17.70 -2.90 23.25
CA GLU A 96 -18.81 -3.29 22.39
C GLU A 96 -18.28 -3.98 21.14
N ASP A 97 -19.09 -4.87 20.58
CA ASP A 97 -18.84 -5.44 19.25
C ASP A 97 -18.89 -4.36 18.17
N SER A 98 -18.22 -4.60 17.08
CA SER A 98 -18.14 -3.65 15.97
C SER A 98 -18.35 -4.33 14.61
N ARG A 99 -18.82 -3.53 13.65
CA ARG A 99 -18.90 -3.91 12.24
C ARG A 99 -18.20 -2.84 11.40
N ILE A 100 -17.30 -3.26 10.53
CA ILE A 100 -16.79 -2.43 9.45
C ILE A 100 -17.54 -2.80 8.19
N ARG A 101 -18.18 -1.81 7.54
CA ARG A 101 -18.88 -1.97 6.27
C ARG A 101 -18.25 -1.09 5.21
N LEU A 102 -17.87 -1.70 4.10
CA LEU A 102 -17.32 -0.98 2.95
C LEU A 102 -18.43 -0.40 2.10
N THR A 103 -18.30 0.86 1.71
CA THR A 103 -19.26 1.57 0.86
C THR A 103 -18.86 1.57 -0.62
N THR A 104 -17.60 1.22 -0.90
CA THR A 104 -17.03 1.04 -2.25
C THR A 104 -16.19 -0.23 -2.29
N PRO A 105 -15.86 -0.79 -3.46
CA PRO A 105 -14.99 -1.95 -3.58
C PRO A 105 -13.64 -1.74 -2.87
N LEU A 106 -13.11 -2.82 -2.29
CA LEU A 106 -11.82 -2.78 -1.59
C LEU A 106 -10.66 -2.76 -2.58
N GLU A 107 -9.87 -1.69 -2.55
CA GLU A 107 -8.57 -1.64 -3.22
C GLU A 107 -7.43 -1.95 -2.24
N SER A 108 -6.34 -2.55 -2.74
CA SER A 108 -5.23 -3.04 -1.92
C SER A 108 -5.67 -4.04 -0.84
N ALA A 109 -6.52 -4.99 -1.19
CA ALA A 109 -7.03 -6.03 -0.29
C ALA A 109 -5.90 -6.79 0.41
N GLY A 110 -4.79 -7.07 -0.28
CA GLY A 110 -3.63 -7.77 0.29
C GLY A 110 -3.08 -7.13 1.57
N TYR A 111 -3.13 -5.80 1.73
CA TYR A 111 -2.70 -5.14 2.97
C TYR A 111 -3.69 -5.39 4.13
N VAL A 112 -4.97 -5.50 3.82
CA VAL A 112 -5.98 -5.88 4.84
C VAL A 112 -5.83 -7.36 5.19
N ASP A 113 -5.57 -8.23 4.22
CA ASP A 113 -5.34 -9.66 4.43
C ASP A 113 -4.12 -9.91 5.33
N MET A 114 -3.02 -9.19 5.11
CA MET A 114 -1.85 -9.22 6.01
C MET A 114 -2.24 -8.80 7.44
N THR A 115 -3.03 -7.73 7.57
CA THR A 115 -3.52 -7.27 8.88
C THR A 115 -4.34 -8.36 9.57
N LEU A 116 -5.30 -8.98 8.87
CA LEU A 116 -6.13 -10.06 9.40
C LEU A 116 -5.31 -11.30 9.79
N GLN A 117 -4.28 -11.61 9.02
CA GLN A 117 -3.36 -12.71 9.33
C GLN A 117 -2.61 -12.46 10.63
N VAL A 118 -2.03 -11.27 10.82
CA VAL A 118 -1.30 -10.89 12.03
C VAL A 118 -2.24 -10.81 13.24
N LEU A 119 -3.44 -10.26 13.08
CA LEU A 119 -4.46 -10.22 14.14
C LEU A 119 -4.82 -11.62 14.61
N ARG A 120 -5.02 -12.57 13.69
CA ARG A 120 -5.30 -13.97 14.01
C ARG A 120 -4.15 -14.60 14.79
N GLN A 121 -2.90 -14.36 14.39
CA GLN A 121 -1.72 -14.84 15.11
C GLN A 121 -1.66 -14.25 16.53
N ALA A 122 -2.02 -12.98 16.70
CA ALA A 122 -2.13 -12.31 18.00
C ALA A 122 -3.35 -12.74 18.84
N GLY A 123 -4.14 -13.72 18.37
CA GLY A 123 -5.30 -14.25 19.06
C GLY A 123 -6.56 -13.39 18.96
N ILE A 124 -6.58 -12.44 18.02
CA ILE A 124 -7.73 -11.58 17.74
C ILE A 124 -8.63 -12.26 16.71
N ARG A 125 -9.92 -12.30 17.03
CA ARG A 125 -10.97 -12.82 16.15
C ARG A 125 -11.59 -11.67 15.36
N VAL A 126 -11.63 -11.83 14.05
CA VAL A 126 -12.31 -10.99 13.09
C VAL A 126 -13.05 -11.90 12.13
N GLU A 127 -14.34 -11.70 11.93
CA GLU A 127 -15.18 -12.52 11.08
C GLU A 127 -15.48 -11.79 9.76
N PRO A 128 -15.23 -12.42 8.61
CA PRO A 128 -15.56 -11.81 7.34
C PRO A 128 -17.08 -11.74 7.15
N LEU A 129 -17.55 -10.65 6.56
CA LEU A 129 -18.90 -10.43 6.08
C LEU A 129 -18.87 -10.20 4.58
N GLU A 130 -20.02 -10.20 3.91
CA GLU A 130 -20.11 -9.94 2.48
C GLU A 130 -19.57 -8.53 2.11
N ASP A 131 -19.81 -7.55 2.97
CA ASP A 131 -19.48 -6.13 2.76
C ASP A 131 -18.42 -5.59 3.73
N GLY A 132 -17.67 -6.48 4.42
CA GLY A 132 -16.66 -6.04 5.39
C GLY A 132 -16.34 -7.07 6.47
N TRP A 133 -16.35 -6.65 7.75
CA TRP A 133 -15.93 -7.51 8.87
C TRP A 133 -16.75 -7.23 10.12
N PHE A 134 -17.02 -8.31 10.88
CA PHE A 134 -17.49 -8.24 12.25
C PHE A 134 -16.33 -8.46 13.22
N ILE A 135 -16.24 -7.62 14.23
CA ILE A 135 -15.16 -7.61 15.21
C ILE A 135 -15.78 -7.70 16.62
N PRO A 136 -15.70 -8.83 17.30
CA PRO A 136 -16.08 -8.91 18.71
C PRO A 136 -15.26 -7.96 19.55
N GLY A 137 -15.89 -7.30 20.50
CA GLY A 137 -15.24 -6.40 21.45
C GLY A 137 -14.53 -7.13 22.59
N SER A 138 -13.95 -6.36 23.50
CA SER A 138 -13.31 -6.83 24.75
C SER A 138 -12.24 -7.92 24.54
N GLN A 139 -11.55 -7.88 23.39
CA GLN A 139 -10.48 -8.83 23.09
C GLN A 139 -9.12 -8.35 23.66
N THR A 140 -8.21 -9.30 23.84
CA THR A 140 -6.86 -9.03 24.33
C THR A 140 -5.83 -9.62 23.36
N TYR A 141 -4.89 -8.78 22.92
CA TYR A 141 -3.76 -9.19 22.10
C TYR A 141 -2.81 -10.10 22.88
N ARG A 142 -2.40 -11.19 22.28
CA ARG A 142 -1.33 -12.05 22.79
C ARG A 142 -0.01 -11.62 22.21
N PRO A 143 1.07 -11.60 23.00
CA PRO A 143 2.41 -11.34 22.48
C PRO A 143 2.76 -12.34 21.37
N LEU A 144 3.42 -11.84 20.33
CA LEU A 144 3.93 -12.65 19.23
C LEU A 144 5.44 -12.74 19.34
N ASP A 145 5.97 -13.97 19.19
CA ASP A 145 7.36 -14.25 18.92
C ASP A 145 7.45 -14.75 17.47
N THR A 146 7.68 -13.84 16.54
CA THR A 146 7.66 -14.13 15.11
C THR A 146 8.64 -13.25 14.35
N ALA A 147 9.17 -13.79 13.27
CA ALA A 147 9.94 -13.02 12.31
C ALA A 147 8.99 -12.30 11.33
N VAL A 148 9.26 -11.02 11.06
CA VAL A 148 8.56 -10.29 10.00
C VAL A 148 9.01 -10.84 8.66
N GLU A 149 8.07 -11.18 7.79
CA GLU A 149 8.39 -11.66 6.45
C GLU A 149 9.02 -10.57 5.57
N SER A 150 9.77 -11.00 4.54
CA SER A 150 10.39 -10.07 3.59
C SER A 150 9.35 -9.37 2.72
N ASP A 151 9.68 -8.15 2.29
CA ASP A 151 8.81 -7.24 1.54
C ASP A 151 8.87 -7.53 0.04
N TRP A 152 7.72 -7.92 -0.53
CA TRP A 152 7.58 -8.21 -1.95
C TRP A 152 7.65 -6.96 -2.83
N SER A 153 7.25 -5.79 -2.32
CA SER A 153 7.37 -4.55 -3.09
C SER A 153 8.84 -4.16 -3.28
N GLN A 154 9.67 -4.34 -2.25
CA GLN A 154 11.11 -4.13 -2.36
C GLN A 154 11.79 -5.21 -3.22
N ALA A 155 11.36 -6.46 -3.11
CA ALA A 155 11.86 -7.55 -3.94
C ALA A 155 11.64 -7.29 -5.44
N ALA A 156 10.55 -6.63 -5.81
CA ALA A 156 10.25 -6.28 -7.20
C ALA A 156 11.34 -5.42 -7.88
N PHE A 157 12.00 -4.53 -7.13
CA PHE A 157 13.13 -3.75 -7.66
C PHE A 157 14.33 -4.64 -7.99
N LEU A 158 14.56 -5.67 -7.17
CA LEU A 158 15.63 -6.63 -7.43
C LEU A 158 15.27 -7.58 -8.58
N LEU A 159 13.99 -7.95 -8.73
CA LEU A 159 13.51 -8.68 -9.91
C LEU A 159 13.72 -7.87 -11.19
N ALA A 160 13.42 -6.57 -11.16
CA ALA A 160 13.67 -5.68 -12.29
C ALA A 160 15.17 -5.62 -12.62
N ALA A 161 16.04 -5.51 -11.61
CA ALA A 161 17.49 -5.52 -11.82
C ALA A 161 17.95 -6.83 -12.48
N GLY A 162 17.42 -7.98 -12.08
CA GLY A 162 17.70 -9.28 -12.72
C GLY A 162 17.20 -9.33 -14.16
N ALA A 163 15.96 -8.94 -14.39
CA ALA A 163 15.31 -8.97 -15.70
C ALA A 163 16.00 -8.06 -16.75
N LEU A 164 16.51 -6.91 -16.32
CA LEU A 164 17.11 -5.90 -17.18
C LEU A 164 18.63 -6.02 -17.30
N GLY A 165 19.31 -6.37 -16.20
CA GLY A 165 20.76 -6.25 -16.08
C GLY A 165 21.54 -7.56 -16.15
N GLY A 166 20.98 -8.68 -15.70
CA GLY A 166 21.74 -9.92 -15.62
C GLY A 166 21.03 -11.06 -14.90
N GLU A 167 21.53 -11.45 -13.75
CA GLU A 167 20.92 -12.47 -12.89
C GLU A 167 20.86 -11.97 -11.44
N VAL A 168 19.73 -12.16 -10.79
CA VAL A 168 19.55 -11.91 -9.36
C VAL A 168 18.90 -13.13 -8.72
N THR A 169 19.45 -13.57 -7.60
CA THR A 169 18.84 -14.60 -6.75
C THR A 169 18.30 -13.96 -5.47
N LEU A 170 17.02 -14.13 -5.22
CA LEU A 170 16.33 -13.68 -4.02
C LEU A 170 16.08 -14.84 -3.07
N THR A 171 16.33 -14.65 -1.79
CA THR A 171 16.05 -15.61 -0.71
C THR A 171 15.23 -14.95 0.39
N GLY A 172 14.59 -15.74 1.25
CA GLY A 172 13.83 -15.23 2.40
C GLY A 172 12.44 -14.71 2.07
N LEU A 173 12.00 -14.73 0.81
CA LEU A 173 10.64 -14.41 0.43
C LEU A 173 9.70 -15.59 0.72
N ASN A 174 8.51 -15.28 1.24
CA ASN A 174 7.47 -16.27 1.46
C ASN A 174 6.58 -16.39 0.20
N PRO A 175 6.61 -17.52 -0.52
CA PRO A 175 5.77 -17.69 -1.72
C PRO A 175 4.27 -17.79 -1.40
N ALA A 176 3.89 -18.05 -0.14
CA ALA A 176 2.52 -18.07 0.33
C ALA A 176 2.09 -16.76 1.04
N SER A 177 2.88 -15.69 0.88
CA SER A 177 2.60 -14.39 1.48
C SER A 177 1.23 -13.84 1.04
N ALA A 178 0.51 -13.19 1.97
CA ALA A 178 -0.69 -12.42 1.69
C ALA A 178 -0.39 -11.05 1.05
N GLN A 179 0.88 -10.64 0.92
CA GLN A 179 1.24 -9.39 0.24
C GLN A 179 0.78 -9.41 -1.21
N GLY A 180 -0.06 -8.44 -1.61
CA GLY A 180 -0.54 -8.31 -2.99
C GLY A 180 0.60 -8.15 -3.99
N ASP A 181 1.69 -7.51 -3.56
CA ASP A 181 2.86 -7.23 -4.39
C ASP A 181 3.67 -8.49 -4.78
N ARG A 182 3.33 -9.67 -4.23
CA ARG A 182 3.80 -10.97 -4.76
C ARG A 182 3.43 -11.17 -6.24
N GLU A 183 2.41 -10.46 -6.73
CA GLU A 183 2.04 -10.42 -8.15
C GLU A 183 3.20 -9.98 -9.06
N ALA A 184 4.23 -9.35 -8.52
CA ALA A 184 5.45 -9.03 -9.25
C ALA A 184 6.03 -10.23 -10.00
N LEU A 185 5.99 -11.45 -9.43
CA LEU A 185 6.48 -12.65 -10.11
C LEU A 185 5.74 -12.93 -11.42
N SER A 186 4.42 -12.89 -11.37
CA SER A 186 3.55 -13.08 -12.53
C SER A 186 3.79 -11.98 -13.58
N LEU A 187 3.87 -10.73 -13.13
CA LEU A 187 4.08 -9.59 -14.02
C LEU A 187 5.44 -9.63 -14.71
N PHE A 188 6.52 -9.95 -13.99
CA PHE A 188 7.85 -10.09 -14.61
C PHE A 188 7.89 -11.25 -15.65
N ARG A 189 7.21 -12.37 -15.38
CA ARG A 189 7.04 -13.44 -16.40
C ARG A 189 6.25 -12.95 -17.60
N ARG A 190 5.18 -12.19 -17.38
CA ARG A 190 4.37 -11.60 -18.47
C ARG A 190 5.17 -10.60 -19.29
N PHE A 191 6.09 -9.85 -18.69
CA PHE A 191 7.05 -9.02 -19.42
C PHE A 191 8.02 -9.86 -20.27
N GLY A 192 8.19 -11.14 -20.00
CA GLY A 192 9.13 -12.03 -20.70
C GLY A 192 10.39 -12.35 -19.89
N ALA A 193 10.52 -11.86 -18.66
CA ALA A 193 11.68 -12.17 -17.80
C ALA A 193 11.76 -13.66 -17.48
N ALA A 194 12.97 -14.21 -17.44
CA ALA A 194 13.23 -15.59 -17.05
C ALA A 194 13.20 -15.69 -15.50
N VAL A 195 12.02 -15.96 -14.94
CA VAL A 195 11.81 -16.11 -13.49
C VAL A 195 11.64 -17.58 -13.14
N GLU A 196 12.56 -18.11 -12.34
CA GLU A 196 12.56 -19.47 -11.81
C GLU A 196 12.30 -19.45 -10.31
N GLU A 197 11.32 -20.24 -9.86
CA GLU A 197 11.04 -20.47 -8.43
C GLU A 197 11.58 -21.85 -8.03
N ALA A 198 12.38 -21.88 -6.97
CA ALA A 198 12.88 -23.10 -6.36
C ALA A 198 12.69 -22.99 -4.83
N PRO A 199 12.73 -24.10 -4.08
CA PRO A 199 12.60 -24.07 -2.63
C PRO A 199 13.54 -23.05 -1.97
N GLY A 200 12.98 -22.05 -1.30
CA GLY A 200 13.71 -21.02 -0.57
C GLY A 200 14.41 -19.96 -1.42
N ARG A 201 14.25 -19.97 -2.75
CA ARG A 201 14.87 -18.97 -3.64
C ARG A 201 14.06 -18.69 -4.89
N ILE A 202 14.22 -17.49 -5.40
CA ILE A 202 13.69 -17.05 -6.70
C ILE A 202 14.86 -16.49 -7.49
N VAL A 203 15.02 -16.94 -8.73
CA VAL A 203 16.06 -16.47 -9.63
C VAL A 203 15.41 -15.73 -10.79
N CYS A 204 15.80 -14.50 -11.01
CA CYS A 204 15.36 -13.69 -12.14
C CYS A 204 16.56 -13.39 -13.05
N ARG A 205 16.41 -13.69 -14.34
CA ARG A 205 17.47 -13.51 -15.34
C ARG A 205 17.00 -12.59 -16.45
N LYS A 206 17.97 -11.91 -17.05
CA LYS A 206 17.77 -11.07 -18.22
C LYS A 206 17.17 -11.89 -19.37
N ALA A 207 16.15 -11.33 -19.98
CA ALA A 207 15.52 -11.82 -21.20
C ALA A 207 14.99 -10.65 -22.04
N PRO A 208 14.65 -10.84 -23.31
CA PRO A 208 13.92 -9.85 -24.08
C PRO A 208 12.57 -9.58 -23.43
N LEU A 209 12.35 -8.32 -23.03
CA LEU A 209 11.09 -7.89 -22.40
C LEU A 209 10.18 -7.24 -23.43
N HIS A 210 8.85 -7.39 -23.25
CA HIS A 210 7.83 -6.78 -24.09
C HIS A 210 6.74 -6.12 -23.25
N GLY A 211 6.02 -5.16 -23.85
CA GLY A 211 4.94 -4.43 -23.18
C GLY A 211 3.77 -5.35 -22.81
N ILE A 212 3.07 -4.99 -21.72
CA ILE A 212 1.92 -5.71 -21.17
C ILE A 212 0.87 -4.76 -20.64
N ASP A 213 -0.36 -5.23 -20.47
CA ASP A 213 -1.41 -4.50 -19.75
C ASP A 213 -1.38 -4.88 -18.26
N ILE A 214 -1.48 -3.87 -17.37
CA ILE A 214 -1.40 -4.02 -15.91
C ILE A 214 -2.58 -3.29 -15.26
N ASP A 215 -3.33 -3.97 -14.42
CA ASP A 215 -4.23 -3.32 -13.46
C ASP A 215 -3.51 -3.17 -12.12
N ALA A 216 -3.29 -1.92 -11.70
CA ALA A 216 -2.56 -1.60 -10.48
C ALA A 216 -3.46 -1.33 -9.27
N ALA A 217 -4.77 -1.52 -9.37
CA ALA A 217 -5.70 -1.25 -8.28
C ALA A 217 -5.36 -2.01 -6.99
N GLN A 218 -4.84 -3.24 -7.11
CA GLN A 218 -4.45 -4.07 -5.96
C GLN A 218 -2.94 -4.01 -5.61
N ILE A 219 -2.10 -3.47 -6.51
CA ILE A 219 -0.64 -3.46 -6.42
C ILE A 219 -0.01 -2.09 -6.68
N PRO A 220 -0.53 -1.00 -6.07
CA PRO A 220 -0.10 0.36 -6.39
C PRO A 220 1.38 0.61 -6.13
N ASP A 221 1.98 -0.08 -5.17
CA ASP A 221 3.38 0.12 -4.80
C ASP A 221 4.36 -0.49 -5.82
N LEU A 222 3.88 -1.38 -6.71
CA LEU A 222 4.68 -1.90 -7.82
C LEU A 222 4.76 -0.95 -9.03
N VAL A 223 3.86 0.03 -9.15
CA VAL A 223 3.79 0.90 -10.35
C VAL A 223 5.12 1.56 -10.70
N PRO A 224 5.89 2.12 -9.75
CA PRO A 224 7.16 2.76 -10.10
C PRO A 224 8.16 1.79 -10.77
N VAL A 225 8.34 0.61 -10.20
CA VAL A 225 9.31 -0.38 -10.74
C VAL A 225 8.81 -1.00 -12.04
N LEU A 226 7.51 -1.25 -12.18
CA LEU A 226 6.92 -1.77 -13.40
C LEU A 226 7.00 -0.76 -14.54
N ALA A 227 6.80 0.53 -14.26
CA ALA A 227 6.95 1.59 -15.26
C ALA A 227 8.41 1.72 -15.74
N VAL A 228 9.39 1.60 -14.85
CA VAL A 228 10.82 1.57 -15.25
C VAL A 228 11.11 0.32 -16.10
N THR A 229 10.58 -0.83 -15.73
CA THR A 229 10.72 -2.07 -16.52
C THR A 229 10.11 -1.90 -17.90
N ALA A 230 8.90 -1.34 -17.98
CA ALA A 230 8.18 -1.06 -19.23
C ALA A 230 8.95 -0.08 -20.13
N ALA A 231 9.59 0.94 -19.55
CA ALA A 231 10.39 1.90 -20.31
C ALA A 231 11.61 1.28 -21.00
N LEU A 232 11.98 0.04 -20.64
CA LEU A 232 13.10 -0.72 -21.21
C LEU A 232 12.63 -1.99 -21.96
N ALA A 233 11.33 -2.25 -21.98
CA ALA A 233 10.71 -3.35 -22.72
C ALA A 233 10.34 -2.92 -24.15
N ASP A 234 10.28 -3.86 -25.08
CA ASP A 234 9.82 -3.60 -26.45
C ASP A 234 8.28 -3.46 -26.48
N GLY A 235 7.75 -2.48 -27.22
CA GLY A 235 6.31 -2.22 -27.31
C GLY A 235 5.80 -1.25 -26.24
N VAL A 236 4.53 -1.33 -25.93
CA VAL A 236 3.81 -0.41 -25.05
C VAL A 236 3.24 -1.16 -23.86
N THR A 237 3.32 -0.58 -22.69
CA THR A 237 2.67 -1.05 -21.46
C THR A 237 1.59 -0.06 -21.04
N HIS A 238 0.39 -0.55 -20.77
CA HIS A 238 -0.69 0.23 -20.19
C HIS A 238 -0.88 -0.13 -18.72
N ILE A 239 -0.85 0.88 -17.85
CA ILE A 239 -1.06 0.71 -16.41
C ILE A 239 -2.35 1.43 -16.04
N THR A 240 -3.37 0.69 -15.63
CA THR A 240 -4.67 1.18 -15.18
C THR A 240 -4.79 1.08 -13.65
N GLY A 241 -5.87 1.62 -13.06
CA GLY A 241 -6.12 1.48 -11.62
C GLY A 241 -5.13 2.24 -10.71
N ALA A 242 -4.34 3.18 -11.26
CA ALA A 242 -3.24 3.83 -10.54
C ALA A 242 -3.57 5.24 -10.00
N ALA A 243 -4.79 5.75 -10.17
CA ALA A 243 -5.14 7.16 -9.91
C ALA A 243 -4.81 7.62 -8.47
N ARG A 244 -5.03 6.78 -7.47
CA ARG A 244 -4.76 7.12 -6.05
C ARG A 244 -3.27 7.28 -5.71
N LEU A 245 -2.36 6.90 -6.61
CA LEU A 245 -0.92 7.16 -6.44
C LEU A 245 -0.58 8.66 -6.43
N ARG A 246 -1.47 9.51 -6.92
CA ARG A 246 -1.34 10.97 -6.82
C ARG A 246 -1.53 11.51 -5.39
N LEU A 247 -2.19 10.72 -4.52
CA LEU A 247 -2.53 11.08 -3.14
C LEU A 247 -1.57 10.47 -2.10
N LYS A 248 -0.42 9.93 -2.55
CA LYS A 248 0.61 9.35 -1.68
C LYS A 248 1.57 10.44 -1.15
N GLU A 249 2.71 10.05 -0.61
CA GLU A 249 3.78 10.95 -0.12
C GLU A 249 4.33 11.89 -1.20
N SER A 250 4.15 11.51 -2.47
CA SER A 250 4.34 12.34 -3.67
C SER A 250 3.20 12.04 -4.65
N ASP A 251 3.03 12.86 -5.69
CA ASP A 251 2.34 12.40 -6.89
C ASP A 251 3.27 11.42 -7.60
N ARG A 252 3.14 10.12 -7.25
CA ARG A 252 4.03 9.07 -7.77
C ARG A 252 3.94 8.92 -9.27
N LEU A 253 2.77 9.15 -9.88
CA LEU A 253 2.62 9.07 -11.33
C LEU A 253 3.42 10.18 -12.02
N ALA A 254 3.25 11.42 -11.58
CA ALA A 254 3.99 12.55 -12.10
C ALA A 254 5.51 12.40 -11.89
N ALA A 255 5.93 11.95 -10.71
CA ALA A 255 7.33 11.74 -10.38
C ALA A 255 7.99 10.65 -11.26
N VAL A 256 7.31 9.52 -11.44
CA VAL A 256 7.78 8.41 -12.30
C VAL A 256 7.82 8.86 -13.76
N ALA A 257 6.77 9.54 -14.24
CA ALA A 257 6.71 10.05 -15.61
C ALA A 257 7.85 11.04 -15.90
N ASP A 258 8.09 11.99 -14.99
CA ASP A 258 9.20 12.97 -15.14
C ASP A 258 10.56 12.24 -15.16
N GLY A 259 10.78 11.30 -14.23
CA GLY A 259 12.02 10.52 -14.19
C GLY A 259 12.27 9.73 -15.48
N ILE A 260 11.26 9.03 -16.00
CA ILE A 260 11.37 8.26 -17.24
C ILE A 260 11.63 9.21 -18.43
N ARG A 261 10.93 10.35 -18.54
CA ARG A 261 11.13 11.34 -19.61
C ARG A 261 12.54 11.94 -19.58
N ARG A 262 13.07 12.27 -18.40
CA ARG A 262 14.45 12.79 -18.25
C ARG A 262 15.49 11.77 -18.69
N LEU A 263 15.24 10.49 -18.47
CA LEU A 263 16.07 9.40 -18.97
C LEU A 263 15.82 9.08 -20.45
N GLY A 264 14.86 9.80 -21.06
CA GLY A 264 14.49 9.76 -22.46
C GLY A 264 13.54 8.62 -22.85
N GLY A 265 12.85 8.03 -21.89
CA GLY A 265 11.71 7.16 -22.15
C GLY A 265 10.49 7.96 -22.57
N ARG A 266 9.45 7.26 -23.05
CA ARG A 266 8.16 7.85 -23.46
C ARG A 266 7.10 7.46 -22.44
N VAL A 267 6.38 8.44 -21.90
CA VAL A 267 5.28 8.22 -20.95
C VAL A 267 4.15 9.18 -21.28
N GLU A 268 2.94 8.67 -21.39
CA GLU A 268 1.72 9.45 -21.51
C GLU A 268 0.81 9.18 -20.31
N GLU A 269 0.33 10.25 -19.71
CA GLU A 269 -0.63 10.22 -18.60
C GLU A 269 -2.01 10.60 -19.14
N ARG A 270 -2.91 9.63 -19.24
CA ARG A 270 -4.31 9.81 -19.68
C ARG A 270 -5.24 9.30 -18.58
N SER A 271 -6.36 8.69 -18.94
CA SER A 271 -7.17 7.85 -18.02
C SER A 271 -6.42 6.60 -17.53
N PHE A 272 -5.32 6.26 -18.18
CA PHE A 272 -4.34 5.22 -17.84
C PHE A 272 -2.93 5.77 -17.98
N PHE A 273 -1.94 5.06 -17.43
CA PHE A 273 -0.52 5.40 -17.51
C PHE A 273 0.13 4.52 -18.59
N GLU A 274 0.50 5.14 -19.71
CA GLU A 274 1.12 4.44 -20.84
C GLU A 274 2.63 4.67 -20.83
N VAL A 275 3.39 3.60 -20.92
CA VAL A 275 4.85 3.63 -20.93
C VAL A 275 5.37 2.81 -22.11
N ALA A 276 6.29 3.40 -22.88
CA ALA A 276 6.95 2.73 -23.99
C ALA A 276 8.46 2.95 -23.93
N LYS A 277 9.17 1.99 -24.50
CA LYS A 277 10.62 2.05 -24.69
C LYS A 277 10.99 3.24 -25.59
N ARG A 278 12.13 3.83 -25.32
CA ARG A 278 12.71 4.84 -26.15
C ARG A 278 13.12 4.28 -27.51
N ASP A 279 12.78 4.96 -28.61
CA ASP A 279 13.37 4.73 -29.93
C ASP A 279 14.84 5.20 -29.89
N PHE A 280 15.77 4.26 -29.82
CA PHE A 280 17.20 4.54 -29.78
C PHE A 280 17.78 5.02 -31.12
N GLU A 281 17.01 4.97 -32.22
CA GLU A 281 17.50 5.29 -33.56
C GLU A 281 17.69 6.80 -33.83
N ASN A 282 17.23 7.68 -32.93
CA ASN A 282 17.31 9.15 -33.12
C ASN A 282 18.15 9.87 -32.05
N ARG A 283 19.27 9.29 -31.63
CA ARG A 283 20.21 10.00 -30.73
C ARG A 283 21.49 10.47 -31.39
N GLN A 284 21.63 11.75 -31.48
CA GLN A 284 22.95 12.36 -31.29
C GLN A 284 23.39 12.10 -29.84
N ALA A 285 24.59 11.58 -29.68
CA ALA A 285 25.16 11.23 -28.38
C ALA A 285 25.14 12.45 -27.45
N VAL A 286 24.53 12.28 -26.29
CA VAL A 286 24.79 13.14 -25.15
C VAL A 286 26.02 12.55 -24.47
N ASN A 287 27.18 13.16 -24.71
CA ASN A 287 28.39 12.88 -23.94
C ASN A 287 28.20 13.47 -22.54
N PHE A 288 28.42 12.60 -21.51
CA PHE A 288 28.60 13.03 -20.12
C PHE A 288 29.97 13.64 -19.94
#